data_3d070c8bfb636a1c61b40f10806e806a
#
_entry.id   3d070c8bfb636a1c61b40f10806e806a
#
_cell.length_a   1.000
_cell.length_b   1.000
_cell.length_c   1.000
_cell.angle_alpha   90.00
_cell.angle_beta   90.00
_cell.angle_gamma   90.00
#
_symmetry.space_group_name_H-M   'P 1'
#
loop_
_entity.id
_entity.type
_entity.pdbx_description
1 polymer ?
#
loop_
_entity_poly.entity_id
_entity_poly.type
_entity_poly.pdbx_seq_one_letter_code
_entity_poly.pdbx_strand_id
1 'polypeptide(L)'
;MKFSLVVTVKDAAETIERFLESIRAQTLPPDEIVVVDRGSTDGTLDTLRTADVILLEAPGASIGRGRNLAIEAATHDMIAVSEADCVLAPTWLEHLARALEAGADVAMGYYRPIATTLFETAAGAIAAPEPHEIDEARFMPSSRSIGFRRDMFERTGGYPEWLDTGEDLYLDHRLRDLYADMRFVPEAVAHWRIRPSLGETFRQYFGYAEGDGRAGMYPERHLVRFAAYGVLAYAAARRRRSILAALAVGGSVYAGRRIRRAFRMLPQGPAARAATAALIPGLMAMIDVAKMTGYVSGLLEKARS
;
A
#
# COMPACT_ATOMS: atom_id res chain seq x y z
N MET A 1 -19.55 -9.00 -17.01
CA MET A 1 -19.70 -9.18 -15.54
C MET A 1 -20.10 -7.85 -14.92
N LYS A 2 -20.71 -7.85 -13.73
CA LYS A 2 -21.03 -6.64 -12.98
C LYS A 2 -20.09 -6.46 -11.80
N PHE A 3 -19.67 -5.22 -11.56
CA PHE A 3 -18.66 -4.87 -10.56
C PHE A 3 -19.18 -3.88 -9.53
N SER A 4 -18.95 -4.19 -8.27
CA SER A 4 -19.06 -3.23 -7.17
C SER A 4 -17.68 -2.68 -6.84
N LEU A 5 -17.50 -1.37 -6.93
CA LEU A 5 -16.31 -0.70 -6.40
C LEU A 5 -16.55 -0.34 -4.94
N VAL A 6 -15.71 -0.83 -4.03
CA VAL A 6 -15.80 -0.56 -2.61
C VAL A 6 -14.64 0.29 -2.12
N VAL A 7 -14.95 1.28 -1.29
CA VAL A 7 -13.98 2.26 -0.78
C VAL A 7 -14.29 2.57 0.68
N THR A 8 -13.25 2.73 1.50
CA THR A 8 -13.40 3.33 2.83
C THR A 8 -12.70 4.68 2.86
N VAL A 9 -13.32 5.63 3.53
CA VAL A 9 -12.77 6.99 3.64
C VAL A 9 -12.73 7.45 5.09
N LYS A 10 -11.76 8.33 5.37
CA LYS A 10 -11.70 9.15 6.58
C LYS A 10 -10.83 10.35 6.31
N ASP A 11 -11.39 11.54 6.49
CA ASP A 11 -10.68 12.82 6.31
C ASP A 11 -9.96 12.88 4.95
N ALA A 12 -10.73 12.75 3.86
CA ALA A 12 -10.25 12.68 2.48
C ALA A 12 -10.67 13.89 1.62
N ALA A 13 -11.07 15.02 2.20
CA ALA A 13 -11.59 16.18 1.47
C ALA A 13 -10.65 16.69 0.36
N GLU A 14 -9.33 16.60 0.57
CA GLU A 14 -8.33 16.99 -0.45
C GLU A 14 -8.26 16.08 -1.68
N THR A 15 -8.73 14.84 -1.57
CA THR A 15 -8.49 13.79 -2.58
C THR A 15 -9.76 13.20 -3.16
N ILE A 16 -10.86 13.20 -2.41
CA ILE A 16 -12.08 12.49 -2.76
C ILE A 16 -12.67 12.92 -4.11
N GLU A 17 -12.66 14.22 -4.44
CA GLU A 17 -13.20 14.71 -5.72
C GLU A 17 -12.42 14.14 -6.91
N ARG A 18 -11.08 14.20 -6.87
CA ARG A 18 -10.23 13.64 -7.93
C ARG A 18 -10.36 12.12 -8.04
N PHE A 19 -10.58 11.44 -6.92
CA PHE A 19 -10.85 10.00 -6.92
C PHE A 19 -12.17 9.71 -7.65
N LEU A 20 -13.26 10.40 -7.31
CA LEU A 20 -14.57 10.26 -7.97
C LEU A 20 -14.51 10.61 -9.47
N GLU A 21 -13.78 11.66 -9.83
CA GLU A 21 -13.52 12.00 -11.24
C GLU A 21 -12.80 10.86 -11.97
N SER A 22 -11.81 10.22 -11.36
CA SER A 22 -11.09 9.10 -11.96
C SER A 22 -11.96 7.85 -12.14
N ILE A 23 -12.99 7.66 -11.31
CA ILE A 23 -13.99 6.60 -11.49
C ILE A 23 -14.92 6.92 -12.66
N ARG A 24 -15.40 8.17 -12.77
CA ARG A 24 -16.25 8.61 -13.91
C ARG A 24 -15.52 8.52 -15.25
N ALA A 25 -14.20 8.61 -15.25
CA ALA A 25 -13.35 8.51 -16.44
C ALA A 25 -12.97 7.08 -16.84
N GLN A 26 -13.47 6.05 -16.15
CA GLN A 26 -13.17 4.66 -16.48
C GLN A 26 -13.77 4.24 -17.83
N THR A 27 -13.01 3.52 -18.64
CA THR A 27 -13.50 2.88 -19.90
C THR A 27 -14.54 1.80 -19.62
N LEU A 28 -14.43 1.14 -18.48
CA LEU A 28 -15.42 0.24 -17.90
C LEU A 28 -15.82 0.81 -16.55
N PRO A 29 -16.94 1.57 -16.45
CA PRO A 29 -17.39 2.08 -15.15
C PRO A 29 -17.87 0.93 -14.26
N PRO A 30 -17.73 1.03 -12.92
CA PRO A 30 -18.36 0.09 -12.01
C PRO A 30 -19.89 0.21 -12.10
N ASP A 31 -20.60 -0.89 -11.87
CA ASP A 31 -22.10 -0.89 -11.86
C ASP A 31 -22.66 -0.24 -10.59
N GLU A 32 -21.89 -0.25 -9.51
CA GLU A 32 -22.17 0.47 -8.27
C GLU A 32 -20.89 0.88 -7.56
N ILE A 33 -20.99 1.93 -6.75
CA ILE A 33 -19.90 2.41 -5.89
C ILE A 33 -20.41 2.44 -4.46
N VAL A 34 -19.77 1.67 -3.58
CA VAL A 34 -20.12 1.65 -2.15
C VAL A 34 -18.99 2.30 -1.35
N VAL A 35 -19.34 3.37 -0.65
CA VAL A 35 -18.39 4.13 0.16
C VAL A 35 -18.76 4.05 1.62
N VAL A 36 -17.84 3.68 2.48
CA VAL A 36 -18.02 3.72 3.94
C VAL A 36 -17.18 4.85 4.51
N ASP A 37 -17.84 5.87 5.07
CA ASP A 37 -17.20 6.92 5.83
C ASP A 37 -16.99 6.49 7.28
N ARG A 38 -15.75 6.54 7.75
CA ARG A 38 -15.36 6.08 9.09
C ARG A 38 -15.33 7.21 10.12
N GLY A 39 -16.09 8.27 9.89
CA GLY A 39 -16.19 9.44 10.77
C GLY A 39 -15.29 10.59 10.34
N SER A 40 -15.41 11.04 9.10
CA SER A 40 -14.73 12.24 8.59
C SER A 40 -15.25 13.52 9.23
N THR A 41 -14.37 14.50 9.41
CA THR A 41 -14.65 15.79 10.03
C THR A 41 -14.21 16.99 9.17
N ASP A 42 -13.69 16.74 7.97
CA ASP A 42 -13.01 17.70 7.09
C ASP A 42 -13.82 18.14 5.84
N GLY A 43 -15.13 17.79 5.76
CA GLY A 43 -15.98 18.05 4.59
C GLY A 43 -16.05 16.92 3.57
N THR A 44 -15.39 15.78 3.80
CA THR A 44 -15.48 14.59 2.95
C THR A 44 -16.93 14.13 2.75
N LEU A 45 -17.71 14.09 3.83
CA LEU A 45 -19.13 13.69 3.79
C LEU A 45 -19.99 14.58 2.92
N ASP A 46 -19.73 15.90 2.87
CA ASP A 46 -20.51 16.83 2.07
C ASP A 46 -20.35 16.54 0.57
N THR A 47 -19.12 16.22 0.15
CA THR A 47 -18.84 15.77 -1.22
C THR A 47 -19.53 14.43 -1.53
N LEU A 48 -19.44 13.46 -0.62
CA LEU A 48 -20.01 12.12 -0.83
C LEU A 48 -21.53 12.12 -0.89
N ARG A 49 -22.22 12.96 -0.10
CA ARG A 49 -23.69 13.10 -0.09
C ARG A 49 -24.24 13.63 -1.42
N THR A 50 -23.42 14.32 -2.20
CA THR A 50 -23.80 14.83 -3.53
C THR A 50 -23.35 13.93 -4.68
N ALA A 51 -22.53 12.91 -4.39
CA ALA A 51 -22.03 11.97 -5.38
C ALA A 51 -23.02 10.81 -5.62
N ASP A 52 -22.92 10.20 -6.81
CA ASP A 52 -23.71 9.00 -7.15
C ASP A 52 -23.00 7.75 -6.56
N VAL A 53 -23.17 7.56 -5.26
CA VAL A 53 -22.59 6.46 -4.49
C VAL A 53 -23.56 5.94 -3.43
N ILE A 54 -23.46 4.69 -3.06
CA ILE A 54 -24.09 4.13 -1.88
C ILE A 54 -23.21 4.50 -0.69
N LEU A 55 -23.65 5.46 0.12
CA LEU A 55 -22.89 5.96 1.26
C LEU A 55 -23.36 5.32 2.55
N LEU A 56 -22.42 4.75 3.30
CA LEU A 56 -22.62 4.24 4.65
C LEU A 56 -21.76 5.05 5.62
N GLU A 57 -22.29 5.39 6.78
CA GLU A 57 -21.54 6.07 7.85
C GLU A 57 -21.25 5.06 8.97
N ALA A 58 -19.99 4.86 9.30
CA ALA A 58 -19.52 3.95 10.35
C ALA A 58 -18.42 4.62 11.21
N PRO A 59 -18.75 5.67 11.97
CA PRO A 59 -17.79 6.42 12.78
C PRO A 59 -17.03 5.50 13.74
N GLY A 60 -15.69 5.63 13.75
CA GLY A 60 -14.82 4.82 14.62
C GLY A 60 -14.51 3.41 14.09
N ALA A 61 -15.07 3.00 12.96
CA ALA A 61 -14.72 1.72 12.35
C ALA A 61 -13.23 1.69 11.93
N SER A 62 -12.57 0.54 12.08
CA SER A 62 -11.24 0.29 11.49
C SER A 62 -11.33 0.27 9.96
N ILE A 63 -10.18 0.33 9.27
CA ILE A 63 -10.15 0.20 7.80
C ILE A 63 -10.76 -1.13 7.38
N GLY A 64 -10.37 -2.23 8.04
CA GLY A 64 -10.88 -3.56 7.76
C GLY A 64 -12.41 -3.64 7.96
N ARG A 65 -12.95 -3.10 9.07
CA ARG A 65 -14.40 -3.05 9.30
C ARG A 65 -15.13 -2.23 8.23
N GLY A 66 -14.58 -1.07 7.87
CA GLY A 66 -15.17 -0.24 6.81
C GLY A 66 -15.24 -0.98 5.46
N ARG A 67 -14.18 -1.69 5.06
CA ARG A 67 -14.17 -2.50 3.83
C ARG A 67 -15.14 -3.68 3.91
N ASN A 68 -15.21 -4.39 5.04
CA ASN A 68 -16.17 -5.46 5.23
C ASN A 68 -17.60 -4.95 5.05
N LEU A 69 -17.97 -3.84 5.71
CA LEU A 69 -19.29 -3.20 5.57
C LEU A 69 -19.60 -2.80 4.13
N ALA A 70 -18.60 -2.25 3.40
CA ALA A 70 -18.79 -1.90 2.00
C ALA A 70 -19.03 -3.13 1.12
N ILE A 71 -18.33 -4.23 1.37
CA ILE A 71 -18.48 -5.48 0.63
C ILE A 71 -19.82 -6.15 1.00
N GLU A 72 -20.22 -6.13 2.27
CA GLU A 72 -21.52 -6.63 2.72
C GLU A 72 -22.69 -5.91 2.04
N ALA A 73 -22.58 -4.58 1.85
CA ALA A 73 -23.61 -3.77 1.20
C ALA A 73 -23.58 -3.84 -0.33
N ALA A 74 -22.46 -4.24 -0.91
CA ALA A 74 -22.30 -4.41 -2.36
C ALA A 74 -23.19 -5.55 -2.87
N THR A 75 -23.78 -5.38 -4.09
CA THR A 75 -24.77 -6.32 -4.63
C THR A 75 -24.20 -7.27 -5.67
N HIS A 76 -22.99 -7.01 -6.18
CA HIS A 76 -22.39 -7.81 -7.27
C HIS A 76 -21.32 -8.78 -6.77
N ASP A 77 -21.12 -9.85 -7.54
CA ASP A 77 -20.16 -10.92 -7.21
C ASP A 77 -18.70 -10.55 -7.49
N MET A 78 -18.47 -9.55 -8.35
CA MET A 78 -17.13 -9.05 -8.62
C MET A 78 -16.90 -7.78 -7.83
N ILE A 79 -15.92 -7.81 -6.95
CA ILE A 79 -15.57 -6.71 -6.07
C ILE A 79 -14.25 -6.11 -6.53
N ALA A 80 -14.22 -4.81 -6.74
CA ALA A 80 -13.01 -4.03 -6.91
C ALA A 80 -12.80 -3.15 -5.68
N VAL A 81 -11.56 -3.02 -5.20
CA VAL A 81 -11.23 -2.21 -4.03
C VAL A 81 -10.19 -1.17 -4.42
N SER A 82 -10.40 0.06 -3.95
CA SER A 82 -9.42 1.14 -4.04
C SER A 82 -9.49 2.06 -2.81
N GLU A 83 -8.62 3.05 -2.76
CA GLU A 83 -8.52 4.03 -1.67
C GLU A 83 -8.76 5.45 -2.19
N ALA A 84 -9.40 6.30 -1.38
CA ALA A 84 -9.79 7.67 -1.78
C ALA A 84 -8.60 8.64 -1.98
N ASP A 85 -7.37 8.25 -1.62
CA ASP A 85 -6.14 9.01 -1.91
C ASP A 85 -5.48 8.61 -3.24
N CYS A 86 -6.13 7.73 -4.02
CA CYS A 86 -5.69 7.29 -5.33
C CYS A 86 -6.36 8.09 -6.48
N VAL A 87 -5.73 8.03 -7.65
CA VAL A 87 -6.31 8.40 -8.94
C VAL A 87 -6.19 7.18 -9.85
N LEU A 88 -7.30 6.62 -10.26
CA LEU A 88 -7.33 5.40 -11.06
C LEU A 88 -6.99 5.69 -12.52
N ALA A 89 -6.16 4.87 -13.15
CA ALA A 89 -5.94 4.96 -14.58
C ALA A 89 -7.26 4.68 -15.35
N PRO A 90 -7.53 5.30 -16.51
CA PRO A 90 -8.81 5.17 -17.21
C PRO A 90 -9.22 3.72 -17.54
N THR A 91 -8.27 2.81 -17.68
CA THR A 91 -8.50 1.39 -17.99
C THR A 91 -8.32 0.47 -16.76
N TRP A 92 -8.28 1.05 -15.56
CA TRP A 92 -7.97 0.30 -14.34
C TRP A 92 -8.95 -0.85 -14.08
N LEU A 93 -10.26 -0.57 -14.07
CA LEU A 93 -11.26 -1.60 -13.80
C LEU A 93 -11.36 -2.59 -14.96
N GLU A 94 -11.20 -2.14 -16.21
CA GLU A 94 -11.20 -3.01 -17.39
C GLU A 94 -10.12 -4.08 -17.31
N HIS A 95 -8.92 -3.74 -16.86
CA HIS A 95 -7.82 -4.68 -16.70
C HIS A 95 -8.07 -5.69 -15.57
N LEU A 96 -8.58 -5.25 -14.42
CA LEU A 96 -9.00 -6.15 -13.34
C LEU A 96 -10.11 -7.11 -13.82
N ALA A 97 -11.11 -6.56 -14.50
CA ALA A 97 -12.23 -7.34 -15.03
C ALA A 97 -11.77 -8.44 -15.97
N ARG A 98 -10.89 -8.15 -16.92
CA ARG A 98 -10.34 -9.14 -17.85
C ARG A 98 -9.66 -10.32 -17.15
N ALA A 99 -8.91 -10.07 -16.09
CA ALA A 99 -8.25 -11.13 -15.34
C ALA A 99 -9.27 -12.03 -14.62
N LEU A 100 -10.29 -11.44 -13.99
CA LEU A 100 -11.36 -12.18 -13.30
C LEU A 100 -12.26 -12.94 -14.30
N GLU A 101 -12.55 -12.35 -15.47
CA GLU A 101 -13.27 -13.01 -16.57
C GLU A 101 -12.49 -14.19 -17.16
N ALA A 102 -11.16 -14.11 -17.18
CA ALA A 102 -10.27 -15.18 -17.57
C ALA A 102 -10.11 -16.28 -16.51
N GLY A 103 -10.87 -16.21 -15.40
CA GLY A 103 -10.96 -17.24 -14.38
C GLY A 103 -10.07 -17.02 -13.16
N ALA A 104 -9.39 -15.87 -13.02
CA ALA A 104 -8.68 -15.57 -11.78
C ALA A 104 -9.67 -15.42 -10.61
N ASP A 105 -9.26 -15.86 -9.42
CA ASP A 105 -9.98 -15.59 -8.18
C ASP A 105 -9.70 -14.17 -7.68
N VAL A 106 -8.46 -13.70 -7.90
CA VAL A 106 -7.97 -12.39 -7.50
C VAL A 106 -7.14 -11.75 -8.61
N ALA A 107 -7.49 -10.53 -9.00
CA ALA A 107 -6.73 -9.67 -9.89
C ALA A 107 -5.92 -8.67 -9.06
N MET A 108 -4.61 -8.82 -9.02
CA MET A 108 -3.68 -8.00 -8.25
C MET A 108 -3.19 -6.85 -9.13
N GLY A 109 -3.79 -5.67 -8.99
CA GLY A 109 -3.35 -4.49 -9.72
C GLY A 109 -2.05 -3.89 -9.17
N TYR A 110 -1.62 -2.81 -9.79
CA TYR A 110 -0.39 -2.11 -9.46
C TYR A 110 -0.70 -0.70 -8.94
N TYR A 111 0.12 -0.19 -8.03
CA TYR A 111 0.03 1.19 -7.58
C TYR A 111 1.31 1.95 -7.92
N ARG A 112 1.15 3.15 -8.51
CA ARG A 112 2.26 4.00 -8.94
C ARG A 112 2.32 5.27 -8.10
N PRO A 113 3.48 5.59 -7.49
CA PRO A 113 3.64 6.81 -6.75
C PRO A 113 3.46 8.07 -7.61
N ILE A 114 2.66 9.03 -7.15
CA ILE A 114 2.67 10.42 -7.65
C ILE A 114 3.68 11.17 -6.80
N ALA A 115 4.67 11.77 -7.44
CA ALA A 115 5.71 12.55 -6.79
C ALA A 115 5.85 13.90 -7.49
N THR A 116 5.82 15.00 -6.74
CA THR A 116 5.93 16.38 -7.24
C THR A 116 7.18 17.08 -6.72
N THR A 117 7.78 16.57 -5.65
CA THR A 117 9.00 17.10 -5.03
C THR A 117 10.15 16.10 -5.08
N LEU A 118 11.37 16.56 -4.82
CA LEU A 118 12.54 15.67 -4.72
C LEU A 118 12.39 14.65 -3.58
N PHE A 119 11.78 15.08 -2.47
CA PHE A 119 11.51 14.21 -1.34
C PHE A 119 10.52 13.09 -1.72
N GLU A 120 9.39 13.46 -2.33
CA GLU A 120 8.38 12.48 -2.78
C GLU A 120 8.94 11.55 -3.84
N THR A 121 9.81 12.03 -4.74
CA THR A 121 10.52 11.19 -5.72
C THR A 121 11.41 10.15 -5.02
N ALA A 122 12.18 10.57 -4.02
CA ALA A 122 13.02 9.66 -3.25
C ALA A 122 12.19 8.64 -2.46
N ALA A 123 11.13 9.10 -1.78
CA ALA A 123 10.22 8.25 -1.02
C ALA A 123 9.44 7.27 -1.91
N GLY A 124 8.94 7.73 -3.06
CA GLY A 124 8.24 6.91 -4.05
C GLY A 124 9.13 5.82 -4.64
N ALA A 125 10.38 6.15 -4.96
CA ALA A 125 11.35 5.18 -5.45
C ALA A 125 11.71 4.09 -4.41
N ILE A 126 11.55 4.38 -3.12
CA ILE A 126 11.71 3.39 -2.05
C ILE A 126 10.43 2.56 -1.89
N ALA A 127 9.25 3.20 -1.97
CA ALA A 127 7.96 2.59 -1.64
C ALA A 127 7.48 1.57 -2.69
N ALA A 128 7.62 1.87 -3.99
CA ALA A 128 7.06 1.05 -5.06
C ALA A 128 8.15 0.54 -6.02
N PRO A 129 8.32 -0.80 -6.16
CA PRO A 129 9.12 -1.38 -7.23
C PRO A 129 8.47 -1.13 -8.60
N GLU A 130 9.27 -1.06 -9.66
CA GLU A 130 8.72 -1.08 -11.03
C GLU A 130 8.11 -2.45 -11.35
N PRO A 131 7.09 -2.55 -12.24
CA PRO A 131 6.45 -3.82 -12.54
C PRO A 131 7.41 -4.94 -12.94
N HIS A 132 8.44 -4.63 -13.73
CA HIS A 132 9.46 -5.61 -14.15
C HIS A 132 10.41 -6.08 -13.03
N GLU A 133 10.38 -5.44 -11.86
CA GLU A 133 11.14 -5.82 -10.67
C GLU A 133 10.32 -6.70 -9.71
N ILE A 134 9.02 -6.90 -10.01
CA ILE A 134 8.09 -7.68 -9.19
C ILE A 134 8.20 -9.16 -9.54
N ASP A 135 8.40 -9.98 -8.51
CA ASP A 135 8.22 -11.42 -8.59
C ASP A 135 6.73 -11.73 -8.36
N GLU A 136 6.00 -12.06 -9.43
CA GLU A 136 4.55 -12.28 -9.41
C GLU A 136 4.15 -13.36 -8.39
N ALA A 137 4.97 -14.41 -8.25
CA ALA A 137 4.69 -15.49 -7.30
C ALA A 137 4.75 -15.04 -5.82
N ARG A 138 5.40 -13.90 -5.55
CA ARG A 138 5.58 -13.32 -4.21
C ARG A 138 4.92 -11.97 -4.03
N PHE A 139 4.32 -11.44 -5.09
CA PHE A 139 3.68 -10.13 -5.02
C PHE A 139 2.46 -10.20 -4.11
N MET A 140 2.40 -9.30 -3.13
CA MET A 140 1.25 -9.09 -2.25
C MET A 140 0.61 -7.77 -2.69
N PRO A 141 -0.63 -7.79 -3.17
CA PRO A 141 -1.30 -6.56 -3.61
C PRO A 141 -1.57 -5.61 -2.44
N SER A 142 -1.91 -4.38 -2.77
CA SER A 142 -2.50 -3.45 -1.82
C SER A 142 -3.96 -3.24 -2.18
N SER A 143 -4.79 -3.01 -1.19
CA SER A 143 -6.20 -2.62 -1.40
C SER A 143 -6.36 -1.27 -2.14
N ARG A 144 -5.28 -0.66 -2.61
CA ARG A 144 -5.32 0.44 -3.60
C ARG A 144 -5.70 -0.01 -5.00
N SER A 145 -5.38 -1.26 -5.33
CA SER A 145 -5.65 -1.81 -6.66
C SER A 145 -5.76 -3.33 -6.58
N ILE A 146 -6.95 -3.82 -6.30
CA ILE A 146 -7.25 -5.24 -6.24
C ILE A 146 -8.69 -5.49 -6.68
N GLY A 147 -8.92 -6.60 -7.38
CA GLY A 147 -10.25 -7.13 -7.66
C GLY A 147 -10.32 -8.58 -7.26
N PHE A 148 -11.46 -9.04 -6.79
CA PHE A 148 -11.66 -10.44 -6.41
C PHE A 148 -13.12 -10.88 -6.56
N ARG A 149 -13.30 -12.17 -6.60
CA ARG A 149 -14.62 -12.81 -6.53
C ARG A 149 -15.13 -12.79 -5.08
N ARG A 150 -16.37 -12.43 -4.88
CA ARG A 150 -17.00 -12.38 -3.54
C ARG A 150 -16.88 -13.70 -2.78
N ASP A 151 -17.15 -14.82 -3.45
CA ASP A 151 -17.09 -16.14 -2.82
C ASP A 151 -15.68 -16.46 -2.28
N MET A 152 -14.63 -16.04 -3.01
CA MET A 152 -13.26 -16.20 -2.54
C MET A 152 -12.96 -15.31 -1.34
N PHE A 153 -13.43 -14.06 -1.34
CA PHE A 153 -13.31 -13.16 -0.20
C PHE A 153 -14.02 -13.71 1.05
N GLU A 154 -15.25 -14.20 0.92
CA GLU A 154 -16.02 -14.77 2.02
C GLU A 154 -15.31 -15.97 2.66
N ARG A 155 -14.68 -16.83 1.87
CA ARG A 155 -13.89 -17.97 2.35
C ARG A 155 -12.68 -17.55 3.19
N THR A 156 -12.14 -16.34 3.01
CA THR A 156 -11.06 -15.82 3.87
C THR A 156 -11.56 -15.39 5.24
N GLY A 157 -12.85 -15.15 5.41
CA GLY A 157 -13.46 -14.50 6.58
C GLY A 157 -13.32 -12.98 6.58
N GLY A 158 -12.97 -12.38 5.44
CA GLY A 158 -12.90 -10.93 5.25
C GLY A 158 -11.61 -10.27 5.77
N TYR A 159 -11.63 -8.94 5.76
CA TYR A 159 -10.54 -8.15 6.35
C TYR A 159 -10.53 -8.27 7.88
N PRO A 160 -9.36 -8.39 8.52
CA PRO A 160 -9.26 -8.42 9.98
C PRO A 160 -9.63 -7.05 10.57
N GLU A 161 -10.72 -7.00 11.36
CA GLU A 161 -11.23 -5.74 11.93
C GLU A 161 -10.41 -5.24 13.12
N TRP A 162 -9.64 -6.13 13.76
CA TRP A 162 -8.77 -5.85 14.88
C TRP A 162 -7.41 -5.24 14.49
N LEU A 163 -7.11 -5.17 13.19
CA LEU A 163 -5.84 -4.69 12.66
C LEU A 163 -6.02 -3.32 12.01
N ASP A 164 -5.33 -2.30 12.52
CA ASP A 164 -5.47 -0.93 12.02
C ASP A 164 -4.65 -0.67 10.75
N THR A 165 -3.57 -1.45 10.56
CA THR A 165 -2.70 -1.39 9.38
C THR A 165 -2.18 -2.78 9.03
N GLY A 166 -2.01 -3.09 7.74
CA GLY A 166 -1.59 -4.41 7.26
C GLY A 166 -2.75 -5.41 7.15
N GLU A 167 -3.99 -4.92 7.24
CA GLU A 167 -5.22 -5.70 7.06
C GLU A 167 -5.33 -6.28 5.65
N ASP A 168 -4.82 -5.56 4.66
CA ASP A 168 -4.72 -6.02 3.27
C ASP A 168 -3.73 -7.18 3.13
N LEU A 169 -2.52 -7.05 3.68
CA LEU A 169 -1.53 -8.13 3.68
C LEU A 169 -2.01 -9.38 4.43
N TYR A 170 -2.75 -9.19 5.53
CA TYR A 170 -3.34 -10.31 6.27
C TYR A 170 -4.38 -11.07 5.42
N LEU A 171 -5.24 -10.33 4.70
CA LEU A 171 -6.19 -10.92 3.75
C LEU A 171 -5.44 -11.67 2.63
N ASP A 172 -4.39 -11.09 2.06
CA ASP A 172 -3.59 -11.70 1.01
C ASP A 172 -2.95 -13.02 1.44
N HIS A 173 -2.47 -13.10 2.69
CA HIS A 173 -1.98 -14.36 3.24
C HIS A 173 -3.08 -15.42 3.28
N ARG A 174 -4.29 -15.05 3.72
CA ARG A 174 -5.42 -15.99 3.75
C ARG A 174 -5.86 -16.43 2.36
N LEU A 175 -5.84 -15.53 1.37
CA LEU A 175 -6.09 -15.88 -0.03
C LEU A 175 -5.07 -16.90 -0.55
N ARG A 176 -3.78 -16.70 -0.22
CA ARG A 176 -2.71 -17.68 -0.56
C ARG A 176 -2.89 -19.02 0.15
N ASP A 177 -3.26 -19.02 1.42
CA ASP A 177 -3.51 -20.24 2.19
C ASP A 177 -4.69 -21.04 1.62
N LEU A 178 -5.64 -20.37 0.96
CA LEU A 178 -6.76 -20.99 0.23
C LEU A 178 -6.40 -21.43 -1.20
N TYR A 179 -5.14 -21.25 -1.60
CA TYR A 179 -4.66 -21.53 -2.98
C TYR A 179 -5.44 -20.79 -4.06
N ALA A 180 -5.86 -19.54 -3.77
CA ALA A 180 -6.53 -18.68 -4.74
C ALA A 180 -5.65 -18.46 -5.99
N ASP A 181 -6.25 -18.47 -7.19
CA ASP A 181 -5.59 -18.06 -8.43
C ASP A 181 -5.44 -16.54 -8.44
N MET A 182 -4.28 -16.07 -7.96
CA MET A 182 -3.95 -14.66 -7.82
C MET A 182 -3.07 -14.23 -9.01
N ARG A 183 -3.60 -13.39 -9.91
CA ARG A 183 -2.90 -12.93 -11.11
C ARG A 183 -2.47 -11.47 -10.99
N PHE A 184 -1.20 -11.21 -11.27
CA PHE A 184 -0.67 -9.83 -11.32
C PHE A 184 -1.10 -9.15 -12.62
N VAL A 185 -1.67 -7.95 -12.48
CA VAL A 185 -2.22 -7.13 -13.57
C VAL A 185 -1.57 -5.75 -13.53
N PRO A 186 -0.34 -5.61 -14.02
CA PRO A 186 0.44 -4.38 -13.92
C PRO A 186 -0.18 -3.17 -14.63
N GLU A 187 -1.12 -3.41 -15.56
CA GLU A 187 -1.86 -2.38 -16.29
C GLU A 187 -3.00 -1.77 -15.46
N ALA A 188 -3.51 -2.47 -14.45
CA ALA A 188 -4.51 -1.95 -13.53
C ALA A 188 -3.86 -1.00 -12.50
N VAL A 189 -3.56 0.23 -12.95
CA VAL A 189 -2.76 1.19 -12.20
C VAL A 189 -3.63 2.11 -11.35
N ALA A 190 -3.40 2.12 -10.04
CA ALA A 190 -3.85 3.16 -9.13
C ALA A 190 -2.67 4.12 -8.84
N HIS A 191 -2.83 5.38 -9.20
CA HIS A 191 -1.84 6.41 -8.88
C HIS A 191 -2.04 6.88 -7.45
N TRP A 192 -1.01 6.74 -6.62
CA TRP A 192 -1.07 7.00 -5.19
C TRP A 192 -0.17 8.16 -4.78
N ARG A 193 -0.69 9.08 -3.96
CA ARG A 193 0.06 10.23 -3.45
C ARG A 193 1.01 9.81 -2.34
N ILE A 194 2.29 10.09 -2.51
CA ILE A 194 3.33 9.87 -1.50
C ILE A 194 3.17 10.86 -0.34
N ARG A 195 3.46 10.42 0.87
CA ARG A 195 3.48 11.28 2.06
C ARG A 195 4.53 12.39 1.87
N PRO A 196 4.16 13.67 2.06
CA PRO A 196 5.00 14.79 1.65
C PRO A 196 6.15 15.13 2.63
N SER A 197 6.18 14.50 3.82
CA SER A 197 7.14 14.85 4.87
C SER A 197 7.80 13.63 5.52
N LEU A 198 8.98 13.87 6.13
CA LEU A 198 9.70 12.86 6.92
C LEU A 198 8.84 12.29 8.05
N GLY A 199 8.13 13.16 8.78
CA GLY A 199 7.32 12.75 9.92
C GLY A 199 6.14 11.87 9.51
N GLU A 200 5.45 12.20 8.43
CA GLU A 200 4.35 11.39 7.91
C GLU A 200 4.85 10.06 7.34
N THR A 201 5.97 10.08 6.61
CA THR A 201 6.61 8.87 6.11
C THR A 201 7.03 7.96 7.28
N PHE A 202 7.63 8.53 8.34
CA PHE A 202 7.98 7.75 9.53
C PHE A 202 6.74 7.08 10.17
N ARG A 203 5.68 7.87 10.42
CA ARG A 203 4.42 7.36 10.99
C ARG A 203 3.81 6.24 10.14
N GLN A 204 3.81 6.40 8.83
CA GLN A 204 3.30 5.39 7.90
C GLN A 204 4.07 4.07 8.02
N TYR A 205 5.39 4.10 7.94
CA TYR A 205 6.20 2.87 8.02
C TYR A 205 6.27 2.28 9.42
N PHE A 206 6.13 3.11 10.46
CA PHE A 206 5.95 2.65 11.83
C PHE A 206 4.65 1.86 11.96
N GLY A 207 3.52 2.42 11.51
CA GLY A 207 2.22 1.76 11.54
C GLY A 207 2.20 0.45 10.74
N TYR A 208 2.80 0.42 9.55
CA TYR A 208 2.91 -0.83 8.78
C TYR A 208 3.63 -1.94 9.57
N ALA A 209 4.75 -1.60 10.20
CA ALA A 209 5.50 -2.59 10.97
C ALA A 209 4.85 -2.93 12.32
N GLU A 210 4.10 -2.02 12.91
CA GLU A 210 3.27 -2.28 14.09
C GLU A 210 2.17 -3.29 13.77
N GLY A 211 1.49 -3.13 12.61
CA GLY A 211 0.56 -4.13 12.08
C GLY A 211 1.23 -5.49 11.85
N ASP A 212 2.42 -5.51 11.23
CA ASP A 212 3.20 -6.76 11.08
C ASP A 212 3.45 -7.44 12.43
N GLY A 213 3.82 -6.66 13.47
CA GLY A 213 4.09 -7.18 14.81
C GLY A 213 2.84 -7.73 15.49
N ARG A 214 1.71 -7.01 15.44
CA ARG A 214 0.42 -7.45 15.99
C ARG A 214 -0.07 -8.73 15.31
N ALA A 215 0.04 -8.80 13.99
CA ALA A 215 -0.37 -9.98 13.23
C ALA A 215 0.65 -11.14 13.28
N GLY A 216 1.89 -10.88 13.68
CA GLY A 216 2.99 -11.86 13.63
C GLY A 216 3.48 -12.13 12.22
N MET A 217 3.32 -11.17 11.31
CA MET A 217 3.74 -11.26 9.92
C MET A 217 5.23 -10.92 9.75
N TYR A 218 5.87 -11.54 8.79
CA TYR A 218 7.24 -11.27 8.32
C TYR A 218 8.36 -11.22 9.39
N PRO A 219 8.36 -12.10 10.41
CA PRO A 219 9.38 -12.06 11.48
C PRO A 219 10.82 -12.11 10.94
N GLU A 220 11.08 -12.87 9.86
CA GLU A 220 12.40 -13.00 9.26
C GLU A 220 12.90 -11.68 8.66
N ARG A 221 12.01 -10.89 8.03
CA ARG A 221 12.36 -9.58 7.45
C ARG A 221 12.77 -8.60 8.55
N HIS A 222 12.06 -8.62 9.67
CA HIS A 222 12.37 -7.78 10.82
C HIS A 222 13.65 -8.25 11.51
N LEU A 223 13.83 -9.56 11.72
CA LEU A 223 15.05 -10.12 12.32
C LEU A 223 16.32 -9.76 11.51
N VAL A 224 16.26 -9.92 10.17
CA VAL A 224 17.38 -9.53 9.29
C VAL A 224 17.72 -8.05 9.45
N ARG A 225 16.71 -7.19 9.58
CA ARG A 225 16.92 -5.74 9.79
C ARG A 225 17.61 -5.48 11.14
N PHE A 226 17.11 -6.06 12.25
CA PHE A 226 17.75 -5.94 13.55
C PHE A 226 19.19 -6.46 13.55
N ALA A 227 19.44 -7.60 12.91
CA ALA A 227 20.78 -8.17 12.78
C ALA A 227 21.72 -7.26 12.01
N ALA A 228 21.27 -6.68 10.88
CA ALA A 228 22.09 -5.77 10.07
C ALA A 228 22.50 -4.52 10.86
N TYR A 229 21.56 -3.89 11.58
CA TYR A 229 21.87 -2.72 12.42
C TYR A 229 22.68 -3.09 13.66
N GLY A 230 22.46 -4.26 14.24
CA GLY A 230 23.30 -4.80 15.34
C GLY A 230 24.76 -5.02 14.92
N VAL A 231 24.96 -5.61 13.72
CA VAL A 231 26.31 -5.78 13.14
C VAL A 231 26.95 -4.43 12.83
N LEU A 232 26.19 -3.45 12.32
CA LEU A 232 26.68 -2.08 12.10
C LEU A 232 27.15 -1.43 13.41
N ALA A 233 26.33 -1.49 14.44
CA ALA A 233 26.66 -0.94 15.76
C ALA A 233 27.89 -1.60 16.37
N TYR A 234 27.97 -2.94 16.32
CA TYR A 234 29.14 -3.70 16.79
C TYR A 234 30.39 -3.31 16.02
N ALA A 235 30.34 -3.25 14.69
CA ALA A 235 31.49 -2.93 13.83
C ALA A 235 31.97 -1.49 14.08
N ALA A 236 31.06 -0.53 14.30
CA ALA A 236 31.37 0.85 14.66
C ALA A 236 32.05 0.92 16.04
N ALA A 237 31.47 0.30 17.07
CA ALA A 237 32.00 0.29 18.45
C ALA A 237 33.38 -0.38 18.52
N ARG A 238 33.60 -1.45 17.75
CA ARG A 238 34.87 -2.20 17.70
C ARG A 238 35.83 -1.72 16.61
N ARG A 239 35.49 -0.64 15.89
CA ARG A 239 36.27 -0.05 14.80
C ARG A 239 36.67 -1.08 13.73
N ARG A 240 35.79 -2.05 13.41
CA ARG A 240 36.01 -3.11 12.44
C ARG A 240 35.85 -2.57 11.00
N ARG A 241 36.89 -1.91 10.47
CA ARG A 241 36.87 -1.21 9.17
C ARG A 241 36.45 -2.11 8.01
N SER A 242 36.86 -3.37 7.98
CA SER A 242 36.48 -4.32 6.92
C SER A 242 34.99 -4.62 6.90
N ILE A 243 34.37 -4.79 8.08
CA ILE A 243 32.93 -5.02 8.20
C ILE A 243 32.17 -3.76 7.78
N LEU A 244 32.61 -2.58 8.24
CA LEU A 244 32.01 -1.30 7.86
C LEU A 244 32.09 -1.07 6.35
N ALA A 245 33.23 -1.39 5.71
CA ALA A 245 33.39 -1.30 4.28
C ALA A 245 32.44 -2.27 3.54
N ALA A 246 32.33 -3.52 3.99
CA ALA A 246 31.40 -4.49 3.41
C ALA A 246 29.94 -4.05 3.52
N LEU A 247 29.53 -3.52 4.69
CA LEU A 247 28.19 -2.98 4.89
C LEU A 247 27.94 -1.74 4.00
N ALA A 248 28.94 -0.86 3.84
CA ALA A 248 28.82 0.29 2.95
C ALA A 248 28.65 -0.12 1.49
N VAL A 249 29.39 -1.12 1.01
CA VAL A 249 29.24 -1.67 -0.34
C VAL A 249 27.86 -2.29 -0.52
N GLY A 250 27.43 -3.16 0.40
CA GLY A 250 26.10 -3.76 0.36
C GLY A 250 24.97 -2.73 0.37
N GLY A 251 25.06 -1.74 1.26
CA GLY A 251 24.14 -0.62 1.35
C GLY A 251 24.09 0.22 0.07
N SER A 252 25.26 0.48 -0.55
CA SER A 252 25.34 1.21 -1.82
C SER A 252 24.68 0.45 -2.98
N VAL A 253 24.88 -0.87 -3.07
CA VAL A 253 24.19 -1.73 -4.05
C VAL A 253 22.68 -1.71 -3.83
N TYR A 254 22.27 -1.83 -2.58
CA TYR A 254 20.85 -1.81 -2.20
C TYR A 254 20.19 -0.45 -2.48
N ALA A 255 20.85 0.68 -2.17
CA ALA A 255 20.39 2.03 -2.49
C ALA A 255 20.42 2.31 -4.00
N GLY A 256 21.39 1.78 -4.73
CA GLY A 256 21.58 2.01 -6.15
C GLY A 256 20.37 1.62 -7.02
N ARG A 257 19.63 0.58 -6.64
CA ARG A 257 18.37 0.21 -7.31
C ARG A 257 17.32 1.32 -7.15
N ARG A 258 17.15 1.89 -5.94
CA ARG A 258 16.20 2.97 -5.64
C ARG A 258 16.60 4.27 -6.32
N ILE A 259 17.90 4.57 -6.34
CA ILE A 259 18.43 5.75 -7.04
C ILE A 259 18.12 5.66 -8.54
N ARG A 260 18.36 4.52 -9.17
CA ARG A 260 18.03 4.31 -10.59
C ARG A 260 16.54 4.47 -10.85
N ARG A 261 15.68 3.96 -9.96
CA ARG A 261 14.23 4.10 -10.04
C ARG A 261 13.81 5.56 -9.91
N ALA A 262 14.36 6.29 -8.93
CA ALA A 262 14.09 7.72 -8.74
C ALA A 262 14.43 8.55 -9.98
N PHE A 263 15.50 8.21 -10.70
CA PHE A 263 15.89 8.90 -11.94
C PHE A 263 14.93 8.68 -13.12
N ARG A 264 14.09 7.65 -13.06
CA ARG A 264 13.05 7.37 -14.07
C ARG A 264 11.73 8.08 -13.75
N MET A 265 11.48 8.40 -12.50
CA MET A 265 10.18 8.95 -12.06
C MET A 265 9.95 10.38 -12.52
N LEU A 266 11.01 11.23 -12.59
CA LEU A 266 10.90 12.61 -13.06
C LEU A 266 12.07 12.96 -13.97
N PRO A 267 11.85 13.76 -15.04
CA PRO A 267 12.91 14.34 -15.84
C PRO A 267 13.61 15.43 -15.00
N GLN A 268 14.72 15.11 -14.38
CA GLN A 268 15.45 15.99 -13.48
C GLN A 268 16.81 16.38 -14.10
N GLY A 269 17.21 17.64 -13.93
CA GLY A 269 18.57 18.08 -14.25
C GLY A 269 19.61 17.42 -13.31
N PRO A 270 20.91 17.50 -13.62
CA PRO A 270 21.98 16.86 -12.85
C PRO A 270 21.97 17.19 -11.35
N ALA A 271 21.68 18.43 -10.99
CA ALA A 271 21.62 18.89 -9.59
C ALA A 271 20.48 18.21 -8.82
N ALA A 272 19.28 18.13 -9.42
CA ALA A 272 18.13 17.46 -8.81
C ALA A 272 18.36 15.95 -8.64
N ARG A 273 18.98 15.30 -9.63
CA ARG A 273 19.39 13.88 -9.53
C ARG A 273 20.38 13.65 -8.40
N ALA A 274 21.39 14.51 -8.25
CA ALA A 274 22.35 14.40 -7.16
C ALA A 274 21.67 14.59 -5.79
N ALA A 275 20.80 15.58 -5.65
CA ALA A 275 20.04 15.83 -4.42
C ALA A 275 19.13 14.64 -4.06
N THR A 276 18.38 14.10 -5.02
CA THR A 276 17.51 12.92 -4.80
C THR A 276 18.34 11.69 -4.42
N ALA A 277 19.48 11.45 -5.08
CA ALA A 277 20.37 10.34 -4.75
C ALA A 277 20.95 10.45 -3.33
N ALA A 278 21.26 11.67 -2.87
CA ALA A 278 21.75 11.93 -1.52
C ALA A 278 20.65 11.73 -0.44
N LEU A 279 19.38 11.97 -0.75
CA LEU A 279 18.26 11.78 0.18
C LEU A 279 17.96 10.29 0.45
N ILE A 280 18.10 9.44 -0.56
CA ILE A 280 17.63 8.03 -0.50
C ILE A 280 18.28 7.25 0.65
N PRO A 281 19.60 7.25 0.89
CA PRO A 281 20.19 6.48 2.00
C PRO A 281 19.68 6.91 3.37
N GLY A 282 19.51 8.22 3.60
CA GLY A 282 18.97 8.77 4.85
C GLY A 282 17.52 8.37 5.08
N LEU A 283 16.69 8.46 4.01
CA LEU A 283 15.29 8.00 4.04
C LEU A 283 15.19 6.50 4.31
N MET A 284 16.02 5.68 3.68
CA MET A 284 16.04 4.24 3.92
C MET A 284 16.37 3.91 5.37
N ALA A 285 17.39 4.57 5.94
CA ALA A 285 17.75 4.38 7.34
C ALA A 285 16.62 4.80 8.29
N MET A 286 15.98 5.95 8.03
CA MET A 286 14.82 6.41 8.80
C MET A 286 13.64 5.42 8.70
N ILE A 287 13.33 4.91 7.52
CA ILE A 287 12.28 3.90 7.31
C ILE A 287 12.61 2.60 8.07
N ASP A 288 13.87 2.18 8.07
CA ASP A 288 14.28 0.99 8.83
C ASP A 288 14.10 1.19 10.33
N VAL A 289 14.46 2.37 10.87
CA VAL A 289 14.21 2.72 12.28
C VAL A 289 12.72 2.71 12.59
N ALA A 290 11.88 3.33 11.73
CA ALA A 290 10.43 3.31 11.88
C ALA A 290 9.88 1.87 11.91
N LYS A 291 10.35 1.02 11.00
CA LYS A 291 9.93 -0.40 10.95
C LYS A 291 10.42 -1.21 12.14
N MET A 292 11.61 -0.96 12.64
CA MET A 292 12.13 -1.66 13.83
C MET A 292 11.34 -1.28 15.07
N THR A 293 11.09 0.00 15.29
CA THR A 293 10.35 0.49 16.44
C THR A 293 8.87 0.10 16.37
N GLY A 294 8.23 0.22 15.21
CA GLY A 294 6.84 -0.20 15.01
C GLY A 294 6.65 -1.71 15.24
N TYR A 295 7.55 -2.55 14.71
CA TYR A 295 7.45 -4.00 14.91
C TYR A 295 7.52 -4.40 16.39
N VAL A 296 8.42 -3.79 17.15
CA VAL A 296 8.50 -4.01 18.60
C VAL A 296 7.23 -3.55 19.30
N SER A 297 6.69 -2.37 18.93
CA SER A 297 5.40 -1.88 19.45
C SER A 297 4.29 -2.89 19.24
N GLY A 298 4.13 -3.39 18.01
CA GLY A 298 3.10 -4.38 17.66
C GLY A 298 3.27 -5.72 18.39
N LEU A 299 4.49 -6.20 18.58
CA LEU A 299 4.74 -7.41 19.39
C LEU A 299 4.35 -7.22 20.86
N LEU A 300 4.62 -6.03 21.42
CA LEU A 300 4.25 -5.71 22.81
C LEU A 300 2.73 -5.60 22.96
N GLU A 301 2.03 -5.03 21.99
CA GLU A 301 0.56 -5.00 21.99
C GLU A 301 -0.03 -6.41 21.90
N LYS A 302 0.49 -7.24 20.99
CA LYS A 302 0.07 -8.64 20.86
C LYS A 302 0.25 -9.45 22.14
N ALA A 303 1.31 -9.16 22.91
CA ALA A 303 1.56 -9.84 24.17
C ALA A 303 0.65 -9.39 25.33
N ARG A 304 -0.08 -8.27 25.16
CA ARG A 304 -1.01 -7.71 26.15
C ARG A 304 -2.48 -8.04 25.86
N SER A 305 -2.80 -8.41 24.60
CA SER A 305 -4.12 -8.86 24.14
C SER A 305 -4.34 -10.34 24.42
#